data_c0fc9bb14203ea01240acc4e02806adc
#
_entry.id   c0fc9bb14203ea01240acc4e02806adc
#
_cell.length_a   1.000
_cell.length_b   1.000
_cell.length_c   1.000
_cell.angle_alpha   90.00
_cell.angle_beta   90.00
_cell.angle_gamma   90.00
#
_symmetry.space_group_name_H-M   'P 1'
#
loop_
_entity.id
_entity.type
_entity.pdbx_description
1 polymer ?
#
loop_
_entity_poly.entity_id
_entity_poly.type
_entity_poly.pdbx_seq_one_letter_code
_entity_poly.pdbx_strand_id
1 'polypeptide(L)'
;LKSPERGQVSVNISKPGITKGNHWHHTKNEKFLVVSGKGVVRFRKINTNEIIEYFVSGDKLEVVDIPVGYTHNIENLGDADMVTVMWVNEVFDKERPDTFFMEV
;
A
#
# COMPACT_ATOMS: atom_id res chain seq x y z
N LEU A 1 -13.86 -0.37 -7.78
CA LEU A 1 -13.99 -1.19 -8.98
C LEU A 1 -13.32 -2.55 -8.79
N LYS A 2 -14.06 -3.59 -9.09
CA LYS A 2 -13.54 -4.96 -9.04
C LYS A 2 -13.68 -5.62 -10.41
N SER A 3 -12.64 -6.30 -10.83
CA SER A 3 -12.66 -7.12 -12.04
C SER A 3 -11.84 -8.38 -11.78
N PRO A 4 -12.43 -9.57 -11.89
CA PRO A 4 -11.67 -10.82 -11.68
C PRO A 4 -10.47 -10.97 -12.61
N GLU A 5 -10.53 -10.34 -13.78
CA GLU A 5 -9.47 -10.41 -14.79
C GLU A 5 -8.43 -9.30 -14.68
N ARG A 6 -8.77 -8.20 -14.01
CA ARG A 6 -7.97 -6.97 -13.99
C ARG A 6 -7.59 -6.49 -12.60
N GLY A 7 -7.99 -7.24 -11.58
CA GLY A 7 -7.71 -6.88 -10.21
C GLY A 7 -8.78 -5.99 -9.59
N GLN A 8 -8.37 -5.25 -8.57
CA GLN A 8 -9.27 -4.43 -7.77
C GLN A 8 -8.66 -3.05 -7.52
N VAL A 9 -9.48 -2.02 -7.68
CA VAL A 9 -9.11 -0.64 -7.34
C VAL A 9 -9.92 -0.21 -6.12
N SER A 10 -9.25 0.41 -5.16
CA SER A 10 -9.90 0.97 -3.97
C SER A 10 -9.34 2.34 -3.64
N VAL A 11 -10.11 3.13 -2.90
CA VAL A 11 -9.70 4.43 -2.41
C VAL A 11 -9.67 4.36 -0.89
N ASN A 12 -8.58 4.82 -0.30
CA ASN A 12 -8.37 4.79 1.14
C ASN A 12 -8.12 6.20 1.66
N ILE A 13 -8.78 6.54 2.77
CA ILE A 13 -8.59 7.82 3.43
C ILE A 13 -7.96 7.56 4.79
N SER A 14 -6.83 8.19 5.06
CA SER A 14 -6.09 8.03 6.32
C SER A 14 -6.02 9.35 7.06
N LYS A 15 -6.34 9.33 8.34
CA LYS A 15 -6.21 10.48 9.23
C LYS A 15 -4.72 10.77 9.53
N PRO A 16 -4.38 12.00 9.94
CA PRO A 16 -3.01 12.33 10.31
C PRO A 16 -2.45 11.38 11.37
N GLY A 17 -1.21 10.97 11.18
CA GLY A 17 -0.49 10.09 12.10
C GLY A 17 -0.85 8.61 12.00
N ILE A 18 -1.82 8.23 11.19
CA ILE A 18 -2.24 6.83 11.06
C ILE A 18 -1.31 6.09 10.10
N THR A 19 -0.92 4.88 10.53
CA THR A 19 -0.19 3.92 9.71
C THR A 19 -1.10 2.74 9.42
N LYS A 20 -1.18 2.35 8.16
CA LYS A 20 -1.97 1.21 7.70
C LYS A 20 -1.08 0.22 6.98
N GLY A 21 -1.40 -1.07 7.08
CA GLY A 21 -0.68 -2.13 6.42
C GLY A 21 0.08 -3.01 7.38
N ASN A 22 1.41 -3.06 7.26
CA ASN A 22 2.27 -4.02 7.96
C ASN A 22 1.89 -5.45 7.57
N HIS A 23 1.80 -5.68 6.26
CA HIS A 23 1.48 -7.00 5.73
C HIS A 23 2.19 -7.23 4.40
N TRP A 24 2.25 -8.49 4.00
CA TRP A 24 2.87 -8.90 2.74
C TRP A 24 2.02 -9.95 2.04
N HIS A 25 2.33 -10.20 0.78
CA HIS A 25 1.56 -11.10 -0.07
C HIS A 25 2.48 -12.07 -0.82
N HIS A 26 1.99 -13.27 -1.13
CA HIS A 26 2.68 -14.26 -1.95
C HIS A 26 2.51 -13.99 -3.45
N THR A 27 1.29 -13.69 -3.88
CA THR A 27 0.95 -13.58 -5.29
C THR A 27 0.43 -12.20 -5.69
N LYS A 28 -0.13 -11.46 -4.74
CA LYS A 28 -0.62 -10.11 -5.01
C LYS A 28 0.52 -9.13 -5.07
N ASN A 29 0.53 -8.31 -6.09
CA ASN A 29 1.32 -7.08 -6.07
C ASN A 29 0.38 -5.89 -6.05
N GLU A 30 0.82 -4.80 -5.47
CA GLU A 30 0.01 -3.61 -5.25
C GLU A 30 0.68 -2.38 -5.84
N LYS A 31 -0.16 -1.41 -6.22
CA LYS A 31 0.30 -0.08 -6.62
C LYS A 31 -0.46 0.96 -5.79
N PHE A 32 0.28 1.90 -5.25
CA PHE A 32 -0.28 2.99 -4.43
C PHE A 32 -0.04 4.32 -5.12
N LEU A 33 -1.07 5.16 -5.13
CA LEU A 33 -0.98 6.52 -5.64
C LEU A 33 -1.64 7.46 -4.64
N VAL A 34 -0.84 8.28 -3.96
CA VAL A 34 -1.37 9.32 -3.08
C VAL A 34 -1.79 10.51 -3.95
N VAL A 35 -3.06 10.88 -3.87
CA VAL A 35 -3.64 11.96 -4.68
C VAL A 35 -3.93 13.22 -3.88
N SER A 36 -3.94 13.13 -2.55
CA SER A 36 -4.13 14.28 -1.66
C SER A 36 -3.44 14.00 -0.32
N GLY A 37 -2.82 15.02 0.25
CA GLY A 37 -2.06 14.91 1.48
C GLY A 37 -0.62 14.49 1.23
N LYS A 38 0.06 14.05 2.27
CA LYS A 38 1.44 13.58 2.19
C LYS A 38 1.72 12.47 3.19
N GLY A 39 2.61 11.57 2.81
CA GLY A 39 2.94 10.42 3.64
C GLY A 39 4.22 9.74 3.22
N VAL A 40 4.42 8.55 3.76
CA VAL A 40 5.53 7.69 3.41
C VAL A 40 5.04 6.26 3.23
N VAL A 41 5.48 5.64 2.14
CA VAL A 41 5.29 4.20 1.91
C VAL A 41 6.60 3.52 2.29
N ARG A 42 6.53 2.59 3.24
CA ARG A 42 7.70 1.81 3.66
C ARG A 42 7.51 0.37 3.26
N PHE A 43 8.57 -0.25 2.78
CA PHE A 43 8.53 -1.67 2.48
C PHE A 43 9.89 -2.32 2.68
N ARG A 44 9.86 -3.62 2.98
CA ARG A 44 11.03 -4.41 3.27
C ARG A 44 10.82 -5.82 2.75
N LYS A 45 11.80 -6.36 2.04
CA LYS A 45 11.75 -7.77 1.62
C LYS A 45 11.77 -8.65 2.87
N ILE A 46 10.88 -9.65 2.94
CA ILE A 46 10.55 -10.37 4.18
C ILE A 46 11.73 -11.07 4.86
N ASN A 47 12.78 -11.40 4.15
CA ASN A 47 13.95 -12.07 4.75
C ASN A 47 15.15 -11.15 4.89
N THR A 48 14.94 -9.84 4.88
CA THR A 48 16.00 -8.85 5.00
C THR A 48 15.65 -7.81 6.04
N ASN A 49 16.66 -7.00 6.43
CA ASN A 49 16.49 -5.91 7.37
C ASN A 49 16.52 -4.52 6.68
N GLU A 50 16.58 -4.50 5.36
CA GLU A 50 16.67 -3.24 4.62
C GLU A 50 15.28 -2.65 4.39
N ILE A 51 15.00 -1.50 4.99
CA ILE A 51 13.75 -0.78 4.84
C ILE A 51 13.92 0.26 3.75
N ILE A 52 12.98 0.27 2.80
CA ILE A 52 12.92 1.26 1.73
C ILE A 52 11.76 2.21 2.06
N GLU A 53 12.04 3.52 1.99
CA GLU A 53 11.04 4.55 2.25
C GLU A 53 10.84 5.42 1.01
N TYR A 54 9.58 5.56 0.60
CA TYR A 54 9.19 6.50 -0.45
C TYR A 54 8.28 7.56 0.13
N PHE A 55 8.71 8.81 0.07
CA PHE A 55 7.88 9.95 0.48
C PHE A 55 6.98 10.34 -0.68
N VAL A 56 5.69 10.43 -0.40
CA VAL A 56 4.63 10.61 -1.40
C VAL A 56 3.73 11.78 -1.04
N SER A 57 3.17 12.45 -2.04
CA SER A 57 2.22 13.54 -1.82
C SER A 57 1.30 13.74 -3.01
N GLY A 58 0.17 14.41 -2.78
CA GLY A 58 -0.72 14.82 -3.85
C GLY A 58 -0.16 15.94 -4.74
N ASP A 59 0.91 16.60 -4.29
CA ASP A 59 1.59 17.65 -5.07
C ASP A 59 2.46 17.07 -6.18
N LYS A 60 2.87 15.83 -6.04
CA LYS A 60 3.66 15.12 -7.03
C LYS A 60 3.14 13.69 -7.15
N LEU A 61 2.33 13.46 -8.18
CA LEU A 61 1.68 12.16 -8.38
C LEU A 61 2.70 11.13 -8.87
N GLU A 62 2.95 10.14 -8.01
CA GLU A 62 3.86 9.03 -8.31
C GLU A 62 3.21 7.72 -7.88
N VAL A 63 3.24 6.74 -8.77
CA VAL A 63 2.79 5.38 -8.46
C VAL A 63 3.94 4.65 -7.77
N VAL A 64 3.66 4.08 -6.60
CA VAL A 64 4.61 3.23 -5.89
C VAL A 64 4.20 1.78 -6.08
N ASP A 65 5.09 0.99 -6.66
CA ASP A 65 4.88 -0.44 -6.86
C ASP A 65 5.38 -1.21 -5.65
N ILE A 66 4.51 -2.06 -5.08
CA ILE A 66 4.89 -2.97 -4.00
C ILE A 66 4.93 -4.38 -4.57
N PRO A 67 6.12 -4.95 -4.77
CA PRO A 67 6.22 -6.31 -5.31
C PRO A 67 5.82 -7.35 -4.26
N VAL A 68 5.49 -8.56 -4.73
CA VAL A 68 5.22 -9.69 -3.84
C VAL A 68 6.44 -9.98 -2.95
N GLY A 69 6.19 -10.50 -1.76
CA GLY A 69 7.27 -10.84 -0.83
C GLY A 69 7.86 -9.65 -0.07
N TYR A 70 7.25 -8.47 -0.17
CA TYR A 70 7.65 -7.30 0.61
C TYR A 70 6.56 -6.96 1.62
N THR A 71 6.92 -6.91 2.89
CA THR A 71 6.02 -6.33 3.89
C THR A 71 6.02 -4.82 3.72
N HIS A 72 4.86 -4.20 3.84
CA HIS A 72 4.71 -2.78 3.54
C HIS A 72 3.68 -2.10 4.44
N ASN A 73 3.83 -0.80 4.58
CA ASN A 73 2.85 0.06 5.23
C ASN A 73 2.83 1.43 4.55
N ILE A 74 1.82 2.22 4.89
CA ILE A 74 1.73 3.61 4.48
C ILE A 74 1.30 4.44 5.67
N GLU A 75 2.01 5.55 5.91
CA GLU A 75 1.75 6.44 7.04
C GLU A 75 1.45 7.86 6.55
N ASN A 76 0.42 8.47 7.12
CA ASN A 76 0.10 9.87 6.87
C ASN A 76 1.00 10.77 7.73
N LEU A 77 1.89 11.50 7.09
CA LEU A 77 2.82 12.42 7.74
C LEU A 77 2.33 13.87 7.74
N GLY A 78 1.18 14.14 7.14
CA GLY A 78 0.62 15.47 7.06
C GLY A 78 -0.26 15.83 8.24
N ASP A 79 -0.88 17.00 8.16
CA ASP A 79 -1.82 17.52 9.14
C ASP A 79 -3.28 17.48 8.66
N ALA A 80 -3.51 16.89 7.49
CA ALA A 80 -4.82 16.70 6.89
C ALA A 80 -4.98 15.25 6.44
N ASP A 81 -6.19 14.87 6.03
CA ASP A 81 -6.46 13.52 5.52
C ASP A 81 -5.61 13.23 4.29
N MET A 82 -5.11 12.01 4.20
CA MET A 82 -4.38 11.53 3.03
C MET A 82 -5.28 10.59 2.25
N VAL A 83 -5.41 10.85 0.96
CA VAL A 83 -6.23 10.02 0.06
C VAL A 83 -5.31 9.23 -0.85
N THR A 84 -5.46 7.91 -0.83
CA THR A 84 -4.63 6.99 -1.61
C THR A 84 -5.53 6.14 -2.50
N VAL A 85 -5.19 6.08 -3.78
CA VAL A 85 -5.77 5.10 -4.71
C VAL A 85 -4.88 3.88 -4.69
N MET A 86 -5.47 2.72 -4.49
CA MET A 86 -4.76 1.44 -4.41
C MET A 86 -5.25 0.51 -5.51
N TRP A 87 -4.33 -0.17 -6.15
CA TRP A 87 -4.64 -1.21 -7.11
C TRP A 87 -3.93 -2.49 -6.71
N VAL A 88 -4.63 -3.61 -6.79
CA VAL A 88 -4.08 -4.95 -6.62
C VAL A 88 -4.41 -5.78 -7.85
N ASN A 89 -3.52 -6.69 -8.21
CA ASN A 89 -3.68 -7.51 -9.41
C ASN A 89 -4.70 -8.66 -9.26
N GLU A 90 -5.17 -8.90 -8.04
CA GLU A 90 -6.12 -9.97 -7.73
C GLU A 90 -7.27 -9.43 -6.90
N VAL A 91 -8.49 -9.91 -7.17
CA VAL A 91 -9.64 -9.61 -6.34
C VAL A 91 -9.49 -10.34 -5.00
N PHE A 92 -9.85 -9.67 -3.90
CA PHE A 92 -9.79 -10.29 -2.56
C PHE A 92 -10.72 -11.51 -2.49
N ASP A 93 -10.17 -12.63 -2.03
CA ASP A 93 -10.89 -13.89 -1.83
C ASP A 93 -10.82 -14.26 -0.35
N LYS A 94 -11.97 -14.29 0.32
CA LYS A 94 -12.05 -14.61 1.75
C LYS A 94 -11.58 -16.02 2.08
N GLU A 95 -11.69 -16.94 1.14
CA GLU A 95 -11.28 -18.33 1.33
C GLU A 95 -9.80 -18.55 1.10
N ARG A 96 -9.18 -17.63 0.37
CA ARG A 96 -7.72 -17.65 0.07
C ARG A 96 -7.13 -16.27 0.25
N PRO A 97 -7.19 -15.70 1.45
CA PRO A 97 -6.59 -14.39 1.66
C PRO A 97 -5.06 -14.52 1.56
N ASP A 98 -4.48 -13.81 0.61
CA ASP A 98 -3.03 -13.78 0.41
C ASP A 98 -2.44 -12.57 1.16
N THR A 99 -2.76 -12.47 2.44
CA THR A 99 -2.35 -11.35 3.28
C THR A 99 -1.81 -11.86 4.60
N PHE A 100 -0.56 -11.52 4.92
CA PHE A 100 0.13 -11.97 6.12
C PHE A 100 0.67 -10.77 6.88
N PHE A 101 0.41 -10.72 8.18
CA PHE A 101 0.89 -9.63 9.01
C PHE A 101 2.40 -9.76 9.25
N MET A 102 3.14 -8.65 9.08
CA MET A 102 4.54 -8.53 9.43
C MET A 102 4.92 -7.05 9.45
N GLU A 103 5.39 -6.55 10.57
CA GLU A 103 5.85 -5.16 10.65
C GLU A 103 7.02 -4.89 9.70
N VAL A 104 7.00 -3.72 9.13
CA VAL A 104 8.08 -3.26 8.27
C VAL A 104 9.37 -3.02 9.04
#